data_1821b34e3885c9a52449c94600b3b900
#
_entry.id   1821b34e3885c9a52449c94600b3b900
#
_cell.length_a   1.000
_cell.length_b   1.000
_cell.length_c   1.000
_cell.angle_alpha   90.00
_cell.angle_beta   90.00
_cell.angle_gamma   90.00
#
_symmetry.space_group_name_H-M   'P 1'
#
loop_
_entity.id
_entity.type
_entity.pdbx_description
1 polymer ?
#
loop_
_entity_poly.entity_id
_entity_poly.type
_entity_poly.pdbx_seq_one_letter_code
_entity_poly.pdbx_strand_id
1 'polypeptide(L)'
;MKIVDKYVYPKSSRANIAGLRHYTLDGQEQKLPSVTTVLGQTQPKEKQESLEKWRQRVGLREAQKITRDAAIRGTAMHKYLEDLIRGQRSLDLTPLGVEATKMAQIIVDRGLNDCSEIYGIEATLFYPG
;
A
#
# COMPACT_ATOMS: atom_id res chain seq x y z
N MET A 1 19.32 10.54 4.44
CA MET A 1 18.04 10.73 3.72
C MET A 1 17.48 12.12 4.03
N LYS A 2 17.19 12.90 3.03
CA LYS A 2 16.67 14.25 3.18
C LYS A 2 15.33 14.38 2.45
N ILE A 3 14.31 14.91 3.11
CA ILE A 3 13.01 15.21 2.49
C ILE A 3 13.15 16.56 1.77
N VAL A 4 12.81 16.60 0.49
CA VAL A 4 12.88 17.79 -0.36
C VAL A 4 11.55 18.01 -1.04
N ASP A 5 10.96 19.18 -0.86
CA ASP A 5 9.71 19.61 -1.51
C ASP A 5 9.98 20.00 -2.96
N LYS A 6 10.19 19.01 -3.82
CA LYS A 6 10.49 19.20 -5.23
C LYS A 6 9.25 19.31 -6.09
N TYR A 7 8.19 18.62 -5.74
CA TYR A 7 6.96 18.54 -6.50
C TYR A 7 5.75 18.84 -5.61
N VAL A 8 4.70 19.38 -6.22
CA VAL A 8 3.40 19.58 -5.57
C VAL A 8 2.50 18.43 -5.98
N TYR A 9 1.99 17.70 -5.01
CA TYR A 9 1.11 16.56 -5.23
C TYR A 9 -0.34 16.94 -4.97
N PRO A 10 -1.31 16.45 -5.77
CA PRO A 10 -2.72 16.69 -5.51
C PRO A 10 -3.17 15.96 -4.25
N LYS A 11 -4.18 16.53 -3.59
CA LYS A 11 -4.89 15.83 -2.53
C LYS A 11 -5.98 14.97 -3.16
N SER A 12 -6.26 13.81 -2.58
CA SER A 12 -7.28 12.89 -3.06
C SER A 12 -8.22 12.48 -1.94
N SER A 13 -9.46 12.17 -2.31
CA SER A 13 -10.47 11.60 -1.44
C SER A 13 -10.88 10.23 -1.97
N ARG A 14 -10.98 9.27 -1.05
CA ARG A 14 -11.35 7.89 -1.37
C ARG A 14 -12.86 7.75 -1.45
N ALA A 15 -13.36 7.01 -2.44
CA ALA A 15 -14.76 6.65 -2.59
C ALA A 15 -14.89 5.20 -3.06
N ASN A 16 -16.00 4.53 -2.69
CA ASN A 16 -16.36 3.23 -3.22
C ASN A 16 -17.50 3.38 -4.23
N ILE A 17 -17.32 2.82 -5.42
CA ILE A 17 -18.35 2.73 -6.46
C ILE A 17 -18.53 1.27 -6.80
N ALA A 18 -19.72 0.73 -6.56
CA ALA A 18 -20.02 -0.69 -6.79
C ALA A 18 -19.03 -1.64 -6.10
N GLY A 19 -18.59 -1.30 -4.88
CA GLY A 19 -17.60 -2.08 -4.12
C GLY A 19 -16.16 -1.90 -4.55
N LEU A 20 -15.90 -1.07 -5.54
CA LEU A 20 -14.55 -0.82 -6.07
C LEU A 20 -14.01 0.52 -5.62
N ARG A 21 -12.73 0.55 -5.30
CA ARG A 21 -12.05 1.76 -4.82
C ARG A 21 -11.81 2.75 -5.96
N HIS A 22 -12.29 3.97 -5.77
CA HIS A 22 -12.05 5.12 -6.64
C HIS A 22 -11.51 6.30 -5.83
N TYR A 23 -10.92 7.25 -6.52
CA TYR A 23 -10.39 8.48 -5.93
C TYR A 23 -10.89 9.71 -6.67
N THR A 24 -11.21 10.75 -5.92
CA THR A 24 -11.49 12.08 -6.43
C THR A 24 -10.31 12.97 -6.11
N LEU A 25 -9.76 13.65 -7.10
CA LEU A 25 -8.68 14.60 -6.91
C LEU A 25 -9.26 16.00 -6.67
N ASP A 26 -8.58 16.79 -5.82
CA ASP A 26 -8.97 18.18 -5.56
C ASP A 26 -8.99 18.97 -6.86
N GLY A 27 -10.10 19.69 -7.11
CA GLY A 27 -10.31 20.47 -8.32
C GLY A 27 -10.79 19.68 -9.54
N GLN A 28 -11.02 18.38 -9.41
CA GLN A 28 -11.56 17.52 -10.47
C GLN A 28 -12.86 16.85 -10.00
N GLU A 29 -13.85 16.80 -10.89
CA GLU A 29 -15.13 16.13 -10.61
C GLU A 29 -15.09 14.64 -10.92
N GLN A 30 -14.21 14.24 -11.83
CA GLN A 30 -14.09 12.85 -12.27
C GLN A 30 -13.52 11.96 -11.15
N LYS A 31 -14.17 10.81 -10.93
CA LYS A 31 -13.67 9.76 -10.04
C LYS A 31 -12.80 8.80 -10.84
N LEU A 32 -11.57 8.62 -10.38
CA LEU A 32 -10.59 7.73 -11.02
C LEU A 32 -10.50 6.41 -10.26
N PRO A 33 -10.50 5.25 -10.95
CA PRO A 33 -10.28 3.98 -10.28
C PRO A 33 -8.85 3.90 -9.72
N SER A 34 -8.68 3.21 -8.59
CA SER A 34 -7.35 2.95 -8.06
C SER A 34 -6.58 2.01 -8.99
N VAL A 35 -5.25 2.05 -8.94
CA VAL A 35 -4.39 1.12 -9.69
C VAL A 35 -4.74 -0.34 -9.35
N THR A 36 -4.97 -0.65 -8.08
CA THR A 36 -5.37 -2.01 -7.67
C THR A 36 -6.74 -2.41 -8.20
N THR A 37 -7.67 -1.46 -8.35
CA THR A 37 -8.97 -1.71 -9.00
C THR A 37 -8.78 -2.08 -10.46
N VAL A 38 -7.97 -1.33 -11.21
CA VAL A 38 -7.67 -1.62 -12.62
C VAL A 38 -6.99 -2.98 -12.75
N LEU A 39 -5.97 -3.26 -11.95
CA LEU A 39 -5.24 -4.53 -11.97
C LEU A 39 -6.16 -5.71 -11.64
N GLY A 40 -7.05 -5.55 -10.67
CA GLY A 40 -8.03 -6.59 -10.32
C GLY A 40 -9.02 -6.89 -11.45
N GLN A 41 -9.50 -5.85 -12.15
CA GLN A 41 -10.45 -6.01 -13.24
C GLN A 41 -9.81 -6.56 -14.53
N THR A 42 -8.51 -6.36 -14.72
CA THR A 42 -7.77 -6.81 -15.90
C THR A 42 -6.91 -8.06 -15.62
N GLN A 43 -7.06 -8.65 -14.45
CA GLN A 43 -6.29 -9.81 -14.04
C GLN A 43 -6.54 -11.01 -14.97
N PRO A 44 -5.48 -11.74 -15.39
CA PRO A 44 -5.64 -12.95 -16.19
C PRO A 44 -6.48 -14.00 -15.48
N LYS A 45 -7.27 -14.75 -16.26
CA LYS A 45 -8.17 -15.77 -15.75
C LYS A 45 -7.43 -16.86 -14.98
N GLU A 46 -6.25 -17.28 -15.45
CA GLU A 46 -5.41 -18.29 -14.79
C GLU A 46 -5.01 -17.86 -13.37
N LYS A 47 -4.75 -16.57 -13.18
CA LYS A 47 -4.38 -16.02 -11.88
C LYS A 47 -5.56 -16.01 -10.93
N GLN A 48 -6.77 -15.70 -11.41
CA GLN A 48 -7.99 -15.76 -10.63
C GLN A 48 -8.32 -17.20 -10.21
N GLU A 49 -8.17 -18.16 -11.14
CA GLU A 49 -8.39 -19.58 -10.87
C GLU A 49 -7.37 -20.13 -9.87
N SER A 50 -6.12 -19.73 -9.98
CA SER A 50 -5.05 -20.12 -9.05
C SER A 50 -5.34 -19.63 -7.63
N LEU A 51 -5.81 -18.39 -7.49
CA LEU A 51 -6.21 -17.82 -6.20
C LEU A 51 -7.41 -18.57 -5.60
N GLU A 52 -8.39 -18.90 -6.42
CA GLU A 52 -9.56 -19.66 -5.98
C GLU A 52 -9.19 -21.07 -5.52
N LYS A 53 -8.32 -21.76 -6.25
CA LYS A 53 -7.79 -23.07 -5.85
C LYS A 53 -7.05 -23.00 -4.52
N TRP A 54 -6.28 -21.92 -4.30
CA TRP A 54 -5.60 -21.69 -3.03
C TRP A 54 -6.60 -21.53 -1.88
N ARG A 55 -7.65 -20.72 -2.08
CA ARG A 55 -8.73 -20.54 -1.08
C ARG A 55 -9.42 -21.85 -0.71
N GLN A 56 -9.71 -22.67 -1.70
CA GLN A 56 -10.32 -23.99 -1.48
C GLN A 56 -9.37 -24.93 -0.73
N ARG A 57 -8.09 -24.91 -1.05
CA ARG A 57 -7.09 -25.76 -0.41
C ARG A 57 -6.88 -25.42 1.07
N VAL A 58 -6.78 -24.16 1.42
CA VAL A 58 -6.53 -23.71 2.81
C VAL A 58 -7.82 -23.54 3.62
N GLY A 59 -8.97 -23.45 2.96
CA GLY A 59 -10.26 -23.16 3.58
C GLY A 59 -10.52 -21.65 3.65
N LEU A 60 -11.81 -21.28 3.53
CA LEU A 60 -12.23 -19.88 3.44
C LEU A 60 -11.82 -19.07 4.69
N ARG A 61 -12.06 -19.63 5.88
CA ARG A 61 -11.74 -18.98 7.15
C ARG A 61 -10.23 -18.69 7.28
N GLU A 62 -9.39 -19.68 6.97
CA GLU A 62 -7.94 -19.55 7.03
C GLU A 62 -7.44 -18.57 5.95
N ALA A 63 -7.98 -18.63 4.74
CA ALA A 63 -7.65 -17.68 3.68
C ALA A 63 -7.95 -16.23 4.07
N GLN A 64 -9.11 -15.99 4.69
CA GLN A 64 -9.48 -14.67 5.20
C GLN A 64 -8.53 -14.19 6.31
N LYS A 65 -8.16 -15.08 7.22
CA LYS A 65 -7.21 -14.76 8.29
C LYS A 65 -5.84 -14.38 7.72
N ILE A 66 -5.30 -15.16 6.79
CA ILE A 66 -4.02 -14.90 6.13
C ILE A 66 -4.05 -13.55 5.41
N THR A 67 -5.12 -13.27 4.68
CA THR A 67 -5.30 -12.00 3.97
C THR A 67 -5.36 -10.82 4.93
N ARG A 68 -6.11 -10.94 6.01
CA ARG A 68 -6.23 -9.90 7.05
C ARG A 68 -4.90 -9.62 7.73
N ASP A 69 -4.20 -10.67 8.14
CA ASP A 69 -2.90 -10.54 8.81
C ASP A 69 -1.86 -9.90 7.89
N ALA A 70 -1.87 -10.26 6.61
CA ALA A 70 -1.00 -9.64 5.60
C ALA A 70 -1.30 -8.14 5.44
N ALA A 71 -2.58 -7.75 5.44
CA ALA A 71 -2.98 -6.34 5.34
C ALA A 71 -2.56 -5.54 6.58
N ILE A 72 -2.75 -6.09 7.78
CA ILE A 72 -2.33 -5.47 9.04
C ILE A 72 -0.82 -5.29 9.07
N ARG A 73 -0.07 -6.33 8.73
CA ARG A 73 1.39 -6.30 8.68
C ARG A 73 1.90 -5.29 7.65
N GLY A 74 1.31 -5.26 6.46
CA GLY A 74 1.66 -4.30 5.42
C GLY A 74 1.41 -2.85 5.85
N THR A 75 0.27 -2.57 6.45
CA THR A 75 -0.06 -1.24 6.99
C THR A 75 0.94 -0.81 8.06
N ALA A 76 1.29 -1.70 8.98
CA ALA A 76 2.28 -1.42 10.01
C ALA A 76 3.68 -1.17 9.42
N MET A 77 4.06 -1.92 8.40
CA MET A 77 5.34 -1.73 7.69
C MET A 77 5.42 -0.36 7.01
N HIS A 78 4.39 0.01 6.27
CA HIS A 78 4.32 1.32 5.60
C HIS A 78 4.38 2.47 6.61
N LYS A 79 3.66 2.35 7.71
CA LYS A 79 3.68 3.36 8.77
C LYS A 79 5.06 3.49 9.40
N TYR A 80 5.73 2.39 9.68
CA TYR A 80 7.07 2.40 10.22
C TYR A 80 8.06 3.11 9.29
N LEU A 81 8.00 2.82 7.99
CA LEU A 81 8.85 3.46 6.98
C LEU A 81 8.56 4.96 6.86
N GLU A 82 7.29 5.35 6.84
CA GLU A 82 6.89 6.75 6.80
C GLU A 82 7.43 7.51 8.02
N ASP A 83 7.22 6.98 9.21
CA ASP A 83 7.68 7.59 10.45
C ASP A 83 9.21 7.70 10.48
N LEU A 84 9.91 6.65 10.04
CA LEU A 84 11.38 6.66 9.97
C LEU A 84 11.90 7.75 9.03
N ILE A 85 11.32 7.88 7.85
CA ILE A 85 11.72 8.90 6.86
C ILE A 85 11.45 10.31 7.42
N ARG A 86 10.37 10.51 8.16
CA ARG A 86 10.02 11.79 8.80
C ARG A 86 10.82 12.08 10.07
N GLY A 87 11.73 11.20 10.46
CA GLY A 87 12.52 11.35 11.68
C GLY A 87 11.74 11.04 12.97
N GLN A 88 10.63 10.36 12.87
CA GLN A 88 9.82 9.93 14.01
C GLN A 88 10.11 8.47 14.34
N ARG A 89 9.82 8.07 15.57
CA ARG A 89 9.88 6.67 15.97
C ARG A 89 8.48 6.17 16.30
N SER A 90 8.08 5.09 15.69
CA SER A 90 6.90 4.35 16.08
C SER A 90 7.30 2.95 16.56
N LEU A 91 6.61 2.47 17.59
CA LEU A 91 6.87 1.18 18.20
C LEU A 91 5.56 0.39 18.25
N ASP A 92 5.52 -0.69 17.49
CA ASP A 92 4.42 -1.65 17.51
C ASP A 92 4.95 -2.99 17.97
N LEU A 93 4.63 -3.35 19.21
CA LEU A 93 5.10 -4.57 19.88
C LEU A 93 4.17 -5.77 19.67
N THR A 94 3.10 -5.63 18.91
CA THR A 94 2.28 -6.77 18.52
C THR A 94 3.09 -7.73 17.64
N PRO A 95 2.73 -9.03 17.59
CA PRO A 95 3.46 -9.99 16.74
C PRO A 95 3.55 -9.55 15.28
N LEU A 96 2.48 -9.02 14.70
CA LEU A 96 2.48 -8.51 13.33
C LEU A 96 3.30 -7.23 13.19
N GLY A 97 3.29 -6.36 14.21
CA GLY A 97 4.12 -5.16 14.23
C GLY A 97 5.61 -5.45 14.29
N VAL A 98 6.02 -6.45 15.06
CA VAL A 98 7.42 -6.92 15.11
C VAL A 98 7.86 -7.47 13.75
N GLU A 99 7.03 -8.27 13.10
CA GLU A 99 7.32 -8.77 11.74
C GLU A 99 7.43 -7.61 10.75
N ALA A 100 6.50 -6.65 10.82
CA ALA A 100 6.49 -5.47 9.96
C ALA A 100 7.77 -4.64 10.11
N THR A 101 8.25 -4.46 11.33
CA THR A 101 9.51 -3.75 11.62
C THR A 101 10.71 -4.45 10.98
N LYS A 102 10.76 -5.78 11.05
CA LYS A 102 11.83 -6.57 10.40
C LYS A 102 11.80 -6.41 8.88
N MET A 103 10.61 -6.46 8.28
CA MET A 103 10.43 -6.24 6.85
C MET A 103 10.88 -4.84 6.43
N ALA A 104 10.46 -3.82 7.18
CA ALA A 104 10.84 -2.43 6.94
C ALA A 104 12.36 -2.24 7.05
N GLN A 105 12.99 -2.86 8.03
CA GLN A 105 14.44 -2.77 8.20
C GLN A 105 15.21 -3.33 6.99
N ILE A 106 14.73 -4.39 6.38
CA ILE A 106 15.32 -4.94 5.16
C ILE A 106 15.21 -3.91 4.00
N ILE A 107 14.07 -3.25 3.88
CA ILE A 107 13.87 -2.19 2.87
C ILE A 107 14.82 -1.03 3.09
N VAL A 108 14.99 -0.61 4.34
CA VAL A 108 15.94 0.45 4.71
C VAL A 108 17.36 0.06 4.33
N ASP A 109 17.78 -1.13 4.74
CA ASP A 109 19.18 -1.59 4.58
C ASP A 109 19.54 -1.84 3.12
N ARG A 110 18.58 -2.31 2.32
CA ARG A 110 18.82 -2.72 0.92
C ARG A 110 18.39 -1.68 -0.12
N GLY A 111 17.76 -0.60 0.28
CA GLY A 111 17.23 0.38 -0.67
C GLY A 111 17.26 1.80 -0.16
N LEU A 112 16.54 2.11 0.92
CA LEU A 112 16.38 3.49 1.36
C LEU A 112 17.69 4.15 1.78
N ASN A 113 18.64 3.41 2.34
CA ASN A 113 19.95 3.96 2.71
C ASN A 113 20.76 4.46 1.50
N ASP A 114 20.44 3.97 0.30
CA ASP A 114 21.09 4.44 -0.92
C ASP A 114 20.41 5.70 -1.50
N CYS A 115 19.28 6.11 -0.96
CA CYS A 115 18.57 7.32 -1.37
C CYS A 115 19.09 8.53 -0.61
N SER A 116 19.58 9.54 -1.33
CA SER A 116 20.03 10.81 -0.72
C SER A 116 18.87 11.76 -0.45
N GLU A 117 17.87 11.76 -1.31
CA GLU A 117 16.71 12.67 -1.25
C GLU A 117 15.39 11.92 -1.43
N ILE A 118 14.36 12.37 -0.72
CA ILE A 118 12.98 11.87 -0.82
C ILE A 118 12.08 13.00 -1.29
N TYR A 119 11.39 12.81 -2.40
CA TYR A 119 10.55 13.84 -3.03
C TYR A 119 9.06 13.72 -2.71
N GLY A 120 8.67 12.66 -2.05
CA GLY A 120 7.28 12.45 -1.64
C GLY A 120 7.14 11.22 -0.75
N ILE A 121 6.20 11.28 0.20
CA ILE A 121 5.87 10.21 1.11
C ILE A 121 4.36 10.04 1.07
N GLU A 122 3.87 8.85 0.73
CA GLU A 122 2.44 8.58 0.55
C GLU A 122 1.78 9.59 -0.42
N ALA A 123 2.53 10.03 -1.42
CA ALA A 123 2.08 11.04 -2.37
C ALA A 123 1.07 10.47 -3.37
N THR A 124 0.04 11.24 -3.69
CA THR A 124 -0.93 10.88 -4.71
C THR A 124 -0.36 11.11 -6.11
N LEU A 125 -0.35 10.05 -6.91
CA LEU A 125 0.01 10.11 -8.33
C LEU A 125 -1.17 9.62 -9.15
N PHE A 126 -1.38 10.23 -10.32
CA PHE A 126 -2.49 9.86 -11.20
C PHE A 126 -2.12 10.01 -12.67
N TYR A 127 -2.85 9.29 -13.50
CA TYR A 127 -2.81 9.43 -14.95
C TYR A 127 -4.14 9.98 -15.44
N PRO A 128 -4.17 11.12 -16.13
CA PRO A 128 -5.42 11.82 -16.48
C PRO A 128 -6.12 11.26 -17.73
N GLY A 129 -5.48 10.37 -18.46
CA GLY A 129 -5.98 9.80 -19.72
C GLY A 129 -6.85 8.56 -19.61
#